data_62015e4ca667ff6b25317a42df46e112
#
_entry.id   62015e4ca667ff6b25317a42df46e112
#
_cell.length_a   1.000
_cell.length_b   1.000
_cell.length_c   1.000
_cell.angle_alpha   90.00
_cell.angle_beta   90.00
_cell.angle_gamma   90.00
#
_symmetry.space_group_name_H-M   'P 1'
#
loop_
_entity.id
_entity.type
_entity.pdbx_description
1 polymer ?
#
loop_
_entity_poly.entity_id
_entity_poly.type
_entity_poly.pdbx_seq_one_letter_code
_entity_poly.pdbx_strand_id
1 'polypeptide(L)'
;MVMVSRRGWFTTLLKGIGAGMVLGGGGSMRESAPQAEAAEATGPLTVRVTRPFDAETPVREFTSWLTSNERFFVRSHFGPPPAEAIQPEAWRLSVKGLVKESLSFTLKDLQQFEPVSLTAVLQCSGNGRAHHRPKTPGVQWERGAVGNAQWTGVRLRDVLERAGVKPQGLQVQFQGADRPALPTVPLFTRSIPLAKALHPDTLLAYEMNGRPLPLLHGAPLRVITPGWMAESCRKWLTEITVRADETPGYYMQQAYRVPETSIQPGSGLPGTVMVPVEQMPVKSLIAAPTDGDTLRTGPVTIQGVAWAGGLAVARVEVSCDDGRTWEPARLLGDEQSYAWRRWQHVWHAKTPGPAAILCRASDARGEQQPPTSPWNPGGFLWSGWDRLTVTVAA
;
A
#
# COMPACT_ATOMS: atom_id res chain seq x y z
N MET A 1 -35.48 -33.93 -2.51
CA MET A 1 -34.33 -34.68 -1.99
C MET A 1 -33.48 -35.13 -3.18
N VAL A 2 -32.61 -34.22 -3.66
CA VAL A 2 -31.53 -34.57 -4.60
C VAL A 2 -30.37 -33.71 -4.22
N MET A 3 -29.32 -34.34 -3.67
CA MET A 3 -28.02 -33.73 -3.42
C MET A 3 -27.33 -33.43 -4.76
N VAL A 4 -26.87 -32.20 -4.98
CA VAL A 4 -25.91 -31.87 -6.04
C VAL A 4 -24.60 -31.49 -5.40
N SER A 5 -23.64 -32.37 -5.54
CA SER A 5 -22.25 -32.25 -5.15
C SER A 5 -21.54 -31.17 -6.00
N ARG A 6 -20.99 -30.18 -5.36
CA ARG A 6 -20.04 -29.23 -5.97
C ARG A 6 -18.60 -29.68 -5.77
N ARG A 7 -18.12 -30.51 -6.68
CA ARG A 7 -16.67 -30.73 -6.89
C ARG A 7 -16.41 -30.75 -8.39
N GLY A 8 -15.45 -29.90 -8.85
CA GLY A 8 -14.87 -30.10 -10.19
C GLY A 8 -14.81 -28.85 -11.07
N TRP A 9 -13.90 -27.92 -10.76
CA TRP A 9 -13.39 -26.97 -11.75
C TRP A 9 -11.90 -26.71 -11.48
N PHE A 10 -11.07 -27.69 -11.80
CA PHE A 10 -9.64 -27.54 -12.09
C PHE A 10 -9.13 -28.93 -12.50
N THR A 11 -9.20 -29.19 -13.79
CA THR A 11 -8.32 -30.10 -14.55
C THR A 11 -8.97 -30.34 -15.91
N THR A 12 -8.34 -29.89 -16.93
CA THR A 12 -8.17 -30.50 -18.25
C THR A 12 -7.83 -29.42 -19.26
N LEU A 13 -6.58 -29.41 -19.69
CA LEU A 13 -6.18 -29.19 -21.08
C LEU A 13 -4.65 -29.29 -21.21
N LEU A 14 -4.22 -30.52 -21.38
CA LEU A 14 -2.94 -30.86 -21.99
C LEU A 14 -3.13 -32.20 -22.68
N LYS A 15 -3.23 -32.12 -24.04
CA LYS A 15 -2.73 -33.11 -25.00
C LYS A 15 -3.30 -32.84 -26.39
N GLY A 16 -2.44 -32.65 -27.34
CA GLY A 16 -2.75 -32.59 -28.76
C GLY A 16 -1.52 -32.17 -29.57
N ILE A 17 -0.61 -33.12 -29.80
CA ILE A 17 0.51 -33.01 -30.73
C ILE A 17 -0.05 -33.24 -32.16
N GLY A 18 0.29 -32.35 -33.07
CA GLY A 18 0.06 -32.56 -34.49
C GLY A 18 1.05 -31.74 -35.32
N ALA A 19 2.01 -32.42 -35.89
CA ALA A 19 3.01 -31.86 -36.81
C ALA A 19 2.38 -31.51 -38.17
N GLY A 20 2.76 -30.37 -38.75
CA GLY A 20 2.45 -29.99 -40.13
C GLY A 20 3.39 -28.88 -40.60
N MET A 21 4.37 -29.27 -41.41
CA MET A 21 5.34 -28.41 -42.08
C MET A 21 4.72 -27.84 -43.34
N VAL A 22 4.70 -26.53 -43.58
CA VAL A 22 4.69 -25.93 -44.94
C VAL A 22 5.39 -24.58 -44.90
N LEU A 23 6.22 -24.37 -45.91
CA LEU A 23 7.14 -23.28 -46.23
C LEU A 23 6.43 -22.00 -46.73
N GLY A 24 7.05 -20.87 -46.42
CA GLY A 24 7.18 -19.73 -47.34
C GLY A 24 6.27 -18.53 -47.08
N GLY A 25 6.87 -17.39 -46.78
CA GLY A 25 6.23 -16.08 -46.89
C GLY A 25 6.88 -15.04 -45.99
N GLY A 26 7.83 -14.25 -46.51
CA GLY A 26 8.46 -13.15 -45.77
C GLY A 26 7.43 -12.08 -45.37
N GLY A 27 7.21 -11.94 -44.11
CA GLY A 27 6.48 -10.86 -43.47
C GLY A 27 7.41 -10.19 -42.47
N SER A 28 7.69 -8.92 -42.66
CA SER A 28 8.50 -8.11 -41.78
C SER A 28 8.06 -8.27 -40.35
N MET A 29 8.91 -8.82 -39.49
CA MET A 29 8.75 -8.75 -38.05
C MET A 29 8.76 -7.26 -37.68
N ARG A 30 7.60 -6.74 -37.32
CA ARG A 30 7.56 -5.55 -36.47
C ARG A 30 8.23 -5.95 -35.19
N GLU A 31 9.45 -5.50 -34.96
CA GLU A 31 10.08 -5.47 -33.66
C GLU A 31 9.11 -4.79 -32.70
N SER A 32 8.59 -5.56 -31.76
CA SER A 32 7.91 -5.02 -30.60
C SER A 32 8.89 -4.09 -29.91
N ALA A 33 8.54 -2.82 -29.79
CA ALA A 33 9.32 -1.82 -29.10
C ALA A 33 9.78 -2.36 -27.74
N PRO A 34 11.03 -2.17 -27.37
CA PRO A 34 11.57 -2.68 -26.12
C PRO A 34 10.82 -2.03 -24.95
N GLN A 35 10.46 -2.84 -23.96
CA GLN A 35 9.94 -2.42 -22.67
C GLN A 35 11.00 -1.59 -21.92
N ALA A 36 11.21 -0.36 -22.33
CA ALA A 36 12.15 0.58 -21.69
C ALA A 36 11.69 1.02 -20.27
N GLU A 37 10.46 0.67 -19.88
CA GLU A 37 9.82 1.19 -18.66
C GLU A 37 10.07 0.38 -17.39
N ALA A 38 10.63 -0.83 -17.47
CA ALA A 38 11.05 -1.58 -16.29
C ALA A 38 12.39 -1.08 -15.71
N ALA A 39 13.13 -0.27 -16.45
CA ALA A 39 14.48 0.16 -16.07
C ALA A 39 14.50 1.25 -14.97
N GLU A 40 13.45 2.06 -14.80
CA GLU A 40 13.40 3.07 -13.74
C GLU A 40 13.19 2.49 -12.32
N ALA A 41 12.74 1.24 -12.23
CA ALA A 41 12.46 0.56 -10.97
C ALA A 41 13.61 -0.33 -10.46
N THR A 42 14.77 -0.30 -11.08
CA THR A 42 15.91 -1.18 -10.75
C THR A 42 16.75 -0.76 -9.56
N GLY A 43 16.18 -0.01 -8.62
CA GLY A 43 16.73 0.04 -7.26
C GLY A 43 16.62 -1.35 -6.62
N PRO A 44 17.40 -1.64 -5.54
CA PRO A 44 17.39 -2.94 -4.87
C PRO A 44 16.09 -3.15 -4.06
N LEU A 45 14.93 -3.11 -4.71
CA LEU A 45 13.67 -3.53 -4.14
C LEU A 45 13.63 -5.06 -4.05
N THR A 46 12.93 -5.57 -3.04
CA THR A 46 12.69 -7.01 -2.92
C THR A 46 11.46 -7.39 -3.75
N VAL A 47 11.68 -8.03 -4.90
CA VAL A 47 10.59 -8.43 -5.81
C VAL A 47 9.77 -9.56 -5.21
N ARG A 48 8.46 -9.38 -5.13
CA ARG A 48 7.49 -10.37 -4.65
C ARG A 48 6.71 -11.01 -5.80
N VAL A 49 6.41 -10.25 -6.84
CA VAL A 49 5.75 -10.71 -8.06
C VAL A 49 6.35 -9.96 -9.24
N THR A 50 6.64 -10.69 -10.33
CA THR A 50 7.24 -10.10 -11.54
C THR A 50 6.20 -9.51 -12.51
N ARG A 51 4.98 -10.08 -12.54
CA ARG A 51 3.89 -9.63 -13.43
C ARG A 51 2.52 -9.81 -12.74
N PRO A 52 1.82 -8.70 -12.42
CA PRO A 52 2.31 -7.33 -12.44
C PRO A 52 3.50 -7.15 -11.49
N PHE A 53 4.34 -6.15 -11.74
CA PHE A 53 5.51 -5.91 -10.89
C PHE A 53 5.08 -5.40 -9.52
N ASP A 54 5.34 -6.23 -8.51
CA ASP A 54 5.11 -5.91 -7.10
C ASP A 54 6.41 -6.14 -6.32
N ALA A 55 6.90 -5.09 -5.66
CA ALA A 55 8.17 -5.14 -4.94
C ALA A 55 8.12 -4.28 -3.67
N GLU A 56 8.78 -4.72 -2.62
CA GLU A 56 8.83 -4.03 -1.34
C GLU A 56 10.19 -3.39 -1.06
N THR A 57 10.16 -2.30 -0.30
CA THR A 57 11.34 -1.62 0.20
C THR A 57 12.10 -2.54 1.16
N PRO A 58 13.41 -2.76 0.99
CA PRO A 58 14.22 -3.43 2.00
C PRO A 58 14.16 -2.67 3.33
N VAL A 59 13.83 -3.36 4.42
CA VAL A 59 13.54 -2.72 5.73
C VAL A 59 14.69 -1.86 6.25
N ARG A 60 15.95 -2.22 5.93
CA ARG A 60 17.15 -1.42 6.26
C ARG A 60 17.11 0.02 5.73
N GLU A 61 16.33 0.30 4.67
CA GLU A 61 16.18 1.63 4.09
C GLU A 61 15.32 2.57 4.98
N PHE A 62 14.61 2.03 5.98
CA PHE A 62 13.76 2.80 6.88
C PHE A 62 14.51 3.55 7.98
N THR A 63 15.84 3.56 7.94
CA THR A 63 16.66 4.45 8.77
C THR A 63 16.57 5.92 8.33
N SER A 64 16.16 6.18 7.09
CA SER A 64 15.95 7.52 6.54
C SER A 64 14.58 8.11 6.88
N TRP A 65 14.47 9.46 6.91
CA TRP A 65 13.17 10.14 7.09
C TRP A 65 12.22 9.92 5.91
N LEU A 66 12.69 10.14 4.69
CA LEU A 66 11.95 9.86 3.47
C LEU A 66 12.47 8.59 2.81
N THR A 67 11.57 7.79 2.30
CA THR A 67 11.89 6.70 1.37
C THR A 67 12.08 7.32 -0.01
N SER A 68 13.25 7.14 -0.64
CA SER A 68 13.48 7.68 -1.98
C SER A 68 12.51 7.09 -3.01
N ASN A 69 12.27 7.80 -4.11
CA ASN A 69 11.32 7.36 -5.14
C ASN A 69 11.72 6.00 -5.72
N GLU A 70 13.02 5.75 -5.87
CA GLU A 70 13.60 4.52 -6.42
C GLU A 70 13.52 3.33 -5.44
N ARG A 71 13.37 3.60 -4.14
CA ARG A 71 13.27 2.61 -3.07
C ARG A 71 11.86 2.42 -2.53
N PHE A 72 10.93 3.26 -2.94
CA PHE A 72 9.55 3.18 -2.49
C PHE A 72 8.87 1.94 -3.06
N PHE A 73 8.13 1.19 -2.22
CA PHE A 73 7.46 -0.04 -2.64
C PHE A 73 6.53 0.17 -3.84
N VAL A 74 6.45 -0.82 -4.70
CA VAL A 74 5.56 -0.84 -5.87
C VAL A 74 4.49 -1.89 -5.70
N ARG A 75 3.24 -1.49 -5.84
CA ARG A 75 2.08 -2.38 -5.89
C ARG A 75 1.09 -1.92 -6.95
N SER A 76 0.72 -2.81 -7.86
CA SER A 76 -0.39 -2.59 -8.77
C SER A 76 -1.11 -3.90 -9.11
N HIS A 77 -2.39 -3.79 -9.55
CA HIS A 77 -3.16 -4.98 -9.95
C HIS A 77 -2.90 -5.39 -11.39
N PHE A 78 -2.61 -4.42 -12.27
CA PHE A 78 -2.53 -4.64 -13.71
C PHE A 78 -1.21 -4.16 -14.33
N GLY A 79 -0.32 -3.56 -13.53
CA GLY A 79 0.85 -2.84 -13.99
C GLY A 79 0.53 -1.39 -14.42
N PRO A 80 1.53 -0.62 -14.88
CA PRO A 80 1.32 0.73 -15.37
C PRO A 80 0.52 0.71 -16.68
N PRO A 81 -0.26 1.79 -16.95
CA PRO A 81 -0.90 1.95 -18.26
C PRO A 81 0.15 2.17 -19.36
N PRO A 82 -0.22 2.03 -20.64
CA PRO A 82 0.64 2.41 -21.74
C PRO A 82 1.04 3.89 -21.65
N ALA A 83 2.26 4.22 -22.07
CA ALA A 83 2.83 5.57 -21.95
C ALA A 83 1.94 6.64 -22.61
N GLU A 84 1.29 6.28 -23.73
CA GLU A 84 0.38 7.17 -24.47
C GLU A 84 -0.84 7.60 -23.65
N ALA A 85 -1.30 6.74 -22.73
CA ALA A 85 -2.48 7.02 -21.88
C ALA A 85 -2.19 7.99 -20.73
N ILE A 86 -0.92 8.31 -20.48
CA ILE A 86 -0.48 9.13 -19.36
C ILE A 86 0.43 10.30 -19.77
N GLN A 87 0.53 10.59 -21.06
CA GLN A 87 1.28 11.77 -21.54
C GLN A 87 0.70 13.05 -20.91
N PRO A 88 1.49 13.85 -20.19
CA PRO A 88 0.98 14.98 -19.40
C PRO A 88 0.19 16.00 -20.24
N GLU A 89 0.56 16.20 -21.50
CA GLU A 89 -0.09 17.14 -22.43
C GLU A 89 -1.47 16.65 -22.87
N ALA A 90 -1.62 15.35 -23.11
CA ALA A 90 -2.87 14.73 -23.55
C ALA A 90 -3.74 14.25 -22.38
N TRP A 91 -3.14 14.08 -21.18
CA TRP A 91 -3.83 13.56 -20.03
C TRP A 91 -4.95 14.50 -19.52
N ARG A 92 -6.07 13.90 -19.10
CA ARG A 92 -7.22 14.62 -18.56
C ARG A 92 -7.76 13.90 -17.33
N LEU A 93 -8.19 14.70 -16.34
CA LEU A 93 -9.00 14.25 -15.22
C LEU A 93 -10.46 14.63 -15.44
N SER A 94 -11.33 13.65 -15.53
CA SER A 94 -12.79 13.86 -15.55
C SER A 94 -13.35 13.84 -14.13
N VAL A 95 -14.20 14.83 -13.80
CA VAL A 95 -14.97 14.89 -12.56
C VAL A 95 -16.44 14.89 -12.92
N LYS A 96 -17.23 13.90 -12.47
CA LYS A 96 -18.61 13.69 -12.88
C LYS A 96 -19.50 13.04 -11.81
N GLY A 97 -20.71 12.66 -12.18
CA GLY A 97 -21.69 12.00 -11.30
C GLY A 97 -22.59 12.99 -10.58
N LEU A 98 -22.75 12.87 -9.27
CA LEU A 98 -23.59 13.76 -8.45
C LEU A 98 -22.88 15.10 -8.19
N VAL A 99 -22.56 15.82 -9.26
CA VAL A 99 -22.04 17.18 -9.28
C VAL A 99 -22.97 18.12 -10.03
N LYS A 100 -22.87 19.43 -9.80
CA LYS A 100 -23.62 20.46 -10.53
C LYS A 100 -23.14 20.54 -11.97
N GLU A 101 -21.82 20.50 -12.15
CA GLU A 101 -21.16 20.60 -13.43
C GLU A 101 -20.09 19.50 -13.57
N SER A 102 -20.14 18.74 -14.68
CA SER A 102 -19.07 17.80 -15.03
C SER A 102 -17.89 18.57 -15.57
N LEU A 103 -16.71 18.36 -14.99
CA LEU A 103 -15.51 19.10 -15.34
C LEU A 103 -14.44 18.17 -15.94
N SER A 104 -13.58 18.76 -16.76
CA SER A 104 -12.38 18.08 -17.28
C SER A 104 -11.18 18.99 -17.07
N PHE A 105 -10.17 18.50 -16.41
CA PHE A 105 -8.95 19.23 -16.06
C PHE A 105 -7.74 18.66 -16.81
N THR A 106 -6.91 19.52 -17.33
CA THR A 106 -5.50 19.20 -17.65
C THR A 106 -4.67 19.20 -16.39
N LEU A 107 -3.43 18.71 -16.45
CA LEU A 107 -2.50 18.86 -15.33
C LEU A 107 -2.21 20.34 -15.02
N LYS A 108 -2.11 21.19 -16.09
CA LYS A 108 -1.92 22.62 -15.94
C LYS A 108 -3.10 23.31 -15.24
N ASP A 109 -4.34 22.90 -15.51
CA ASP A 109 -5.51 23.43 -14.81
C ASP A 109 -5.48 23.09 -13.33
N LEU A 110 -5.07 21.88 -12.97
CA LEU A 110 -4.90 21.49 -11.57
C LEU A 110 -3.79 22.30 -10.88
N GLN A 111 -2.70 22.60 -11.57
CA GLN A 111 -1.61 23.41 -11.05
C GLN A 111 -1.97 24.90 -10.84
N GLN A 112 -3.17 25.36 -11.27
CA GLN A 112 -3.69 26.69 -10.95
C GLN A 112 -4.35 26.76 -9.56
N PHE A 113 -4.70 25.62 -8.95
CA PHE A 113 -5.13 25.59 -7.56
C PHE A 113 -3.93 25.80 -6.63
N GLU A 114 -4.22 26.19 -5.38
CA GLU A 114 -3.18 26.36 -4.37
C GLU A 114 -2.45 25.01 -4.11
N PRO A 115 -1.13 24.94 -4.34
CA PRO A 115 -0.38 23.73 -4.10
C PRO A 115 -0.22 23.46 -2.60
N VAL A 116 -0.32 22.20 -2.23
CA VAL A 116 -0.12 21.73 -0.85
C VAL A 116 0.88 20.60 -0.84
N SER A 117 1.81 20.65 0.12
CA SER A 117 2.75 19.57 0.38
C SER A 117 2.55 18.99 1.78
N LEU A 118 2.52 17.69 1.89
CA LEU A 118 2.52 16.97 3.18
C LEU A 118 3.35 15.70 3.09
N THR A 119 3.92 15.31 4.23
CA THR A 119 4.62 14.04 4.34
C THR A 119 3.65 13.00 4.90
N ALA A 120 3.52 11.86 4.22
CA ALA A 120 2.64 10.80 4.66
C ALA A 120 3.18 9.42 4.33
N VAL A 121 2.94 8.50 5.26
CA VAL A 121 3.13 7.07 5.04
C VAL A 121 2.06 6.56 4.07
N LEU A 122 2.48 5.77 3.09
CA LEU A 122 1.62 4.87 2.35
C LEU A 122 1.98 3.44 2.73
N GLN A 123 0.96 2.64 3.03
CA GLN A 123 1.12 1.22 3.38
C GLN A 123 0.11 0.38 2.59
N CYS A 124 0.59 -0.67 1.92
CA CYS A 124 -0.30 -1.69 1.33
C CYS A 124 -1.08 -2.39 2.45
N SER A 125 -2.39 -2.57 2.29
CA SER A 125 -3.21 -3.30 3.27
C SER A 125 -2.72 -4.73 3.54
N GLY A 126 -2.03 -5.34 2.58
CA GLY A 126 -1.40 -6.65 2.74
C GLY A 126 0.00 -6.64 3.34
N ASN A 127 0.56 -5.49 3.75
CA ASN A 127 1.88 -5.43 4.37
C ASN A 127 1.94 -6.27 5.65
N GLY A 128 2.81 -7.29 5.69
CA GLY A 128 2.86 -8.28 6.77
C GLY A 128 2.03 -9.56 6.52
N ARG A 129 1.41 -9.73 5.33
CA ARG A 129 0.59 -10.92 5.02
C ARG A 129 1.35 -12.23 5.22
N ALA A 130 2.64 -12.26 4.92
CA ALA A 130 3.49 -13.43 5.10
C ALA A 130 3.55 -13.94 6.55
N HIS A 131 3.23 -13.07 7.52
CA HIS A 131 3.29 -13.40 8.96
C HIS A 131 1.97 -13.93 9.52
N HIS A 132 0.83 -13.84 8.79
CA HIS A 132 -0.43 -14.43 9.24
C HIS A 132 -0.32 -15.96 9.33
N ARG A 133 -0.91 -16.53 10.37
CA ARG A 133 -1.03 -17.97 10.57
C ARG A 133 -2.48 -18.31 10.95
N PRO A 134 -3.16 -19.20 10.18
CA PRO A 134 -2.76 -19.78 8.89
C PRO A 134 -2.47 -18.73 7.81
N LYS A 135 -1.66 -19.10 6.80
CA LYS A 135 -1.38 -18.23 5.64
C LYS A 135 -2.67 -17.93 4.87
N THR A 136 -2.74 -16.72 4.34
CA THR A 136 -3.85 -16.22 3.52
C THR A 136 -3.42 -16.03 2.07
N PRO A 137 -4.35 -16.07 1.10
CA PRO A 137 -4.05 -15.84 -0.32
C PRO A 137 -3.55 -14.41 -0.58
N GLY A 138 -2.91 -14.22 -1.73
CA GLY A 138 -2.42 -12.93 -2.21
C GLY A 138 -0.90 -12.79 -2.10
N VAL A 139 -0.39 -11.62 -2.51
CA VAL A 139 1.06 -11.34 -2.47
C VAL A 139 1.56 -11.44 -1.04
N GLN A 140 2.57 -12.27 -0.83
CA GLN A 140 3.15 -12.55 0.49
C GLN A 140 4.15 -11.45 0.86
N TRP A 141 3.64 -10.25 1.09
CA TRP A 141 4.41 -9.13 1.61
C TRP A 141 4.96 -9.47 2.99
N GLU A 142 6.22 -9.16 3.21
CA GLU A 142 6.81 -9.21 4.56
C GLU A 142 6.58 -7.88 5.28
N ARG A 143 7.60 -7.03 5.38
CA ARG A 143 7.54 -5.80 6.19
C ARG A 143 7.69 -4.53 5.36
N GLY A 144 8.09 -4.64 4.09
CA GLY A 144 8.56 -3.54 3.27
C GLY A 144 7.52 -2.92 2.34
N ALA A 145 6.25 -3.39 2.32
CA ALA A 145 5.20 -2.77 1.50
C ALA A 145 4.65 -1.50 2.16
N VAL A 146 5.55 -0.61 2.54
CA VAL A 146 5.30 0.68 3.21
C VAL A 146 6.42 1.65 2.82
N GLY A 147 6.14 2.94 2.87
CA GLY A 147 7.13 4.00 2.70
C GLY A 147 6.58 5.34 3.15
N ASN A 148 7.47 6.27 3.48
CA ASN A 148 7.14 7.64 3.86
C ASN A 148 7.68 8.60 2.80
N ALA A 149 6.82 9.43 2.22
CA ALA A 149 7.22 10.39 1.19
C ALA A 149 6.53 11.74 1.37
N GLN A 150 7.14 12.79 0.86
CA GLN A 150 6.49 14.07 0.69
C GLN A 150 5.67 14.03 -0.61
N TRP A 151 4.40 14.39 -0.50
CA TRP A 151 3.46 14.46 -1.60
C TRP A 151 3.07 15.90 -1.83
N THR A 152 3.21 16.39 -3.08
CA THR A 152 2.80 17.73 -3.48
C THR A 152 1.71 17.63 -4.54
N GLY A 153 0.66 18.41 -4.35
CA GLY A 153 -0.49 18.43 -5.24
C GLY A 153 -1.51 19.47 -4.83
N VAL A 154 -2.77 19.23 -5.16
CA VAL A 154 -3.90 20.09 -4.82
C VAL A 154 -4.89 19.36 -3.93
N ARG A 155 -5.64 20.08 -3.10
CA ARG A 155 -6.66 19.47 -2.25
C ARG A 155 -7.79 18.90 -3.12
N LEU A 156 -8.16 17.66 -2.89
CA LEU A 156 -9.29 17.05 -3.59
C LEU A 156 -10.60 17.82 -3.35
N ARG A 157 -10.79 18.37 -2.15
CA ARG A 157 -11.96 19.19 -1.81
C ARG A 157 -12.13 20.39 -2.74
N ASP A 158 -11.04 21.10 -3.08
CA ASP A 158 -11.11 22.31 -3.90
C ASP A 158 -11.59 21.99 -5.33
N VAL A 159 -11.17 20.83 -5.86
CA VAL A 159 -11.63 20.30 -7.15
C VAL A 159 -13.11 19.89 -7.09
N LEU A 160 -13.53 19.23 -6.00
CA LEU A 160 -14.92 18.81 -5.80
C LEU A 160 -15.86 20.01 -5.56
N GLU A 161 -15.43 21.03 -4.81
CA GLU A 161 -16.17 22.26 -4.60
C GLU A 161 -16.40 23.01 -5.92
N ARG A 162 -15.39 23.05 -6.78
CA ARG A 162 -15.53 23.65 -8.11
C ARG A 162 -16.54 22.93 -8.99
N ALA A 163 -16.61 21.61 -8.91
CA ALA A 163 -17.64 20.84 -9.60
C ALA A 163 -19.03 20.96 -8.95
N GLY A 164 -19.10 21.37 -7.69
CA GLY A 164 -20.32 21.56 -6.92
C GLY A 164 -21.00 20.24 -6.58
N VAL A 165 -20.53 19.54 -5.56
CA VAL A 165 -21.13 18.27 -5.11
C VAL A 165 -22.58 18.48 -4.73
N LYS A 166 -23.49 17.61 -5.25
CA LYS A 166 -24.91 17.63 -4.92
C LYS A 166 -25.15 16.98 -3.54
N PRO A 167 -26.24 17.35 -2.82
CA PRO A 167 -26.51 16.83 -1.48
C PRO A 167 -26.60 15.29 -1.38
N GLN A 168 -26.96 14.62 -2.48
CA GLN A 168 -27.04 13.16 -2.54
C GLN A 168 -25.67 12.49 -2.72
N GLY A 169 -24.60 13.25 -2.97
CA GLY A 169 -23.23 12.73 -3.08
C GLY A 169 -22.71 12.33 -1.70
N LEU A 170 -22.50 11.03 -1.50
CA LEU A 170 -22.00 10.47 -0.22
C LEU A 170 -20.67 9.77 -0.38
N GLN A 171 -20.31 9.39 -1.59
CA GLN A 171 -19.10 8.63 -1.94
C GLN A 171 -18.37 9.28 -3.11
N VAL A 172 -17.06 9.15 -3.13
CA VAL A 172 -16.19 9.62 -4.22
C VAL A 172 -15.40 8.43 -4.76
N GLN A 173 -15.77 8.01 -5.97
CA GLN A 173 -15.13 6.90 -6.68
C GLN A 173 -13.94 7.40 -7.48
N PHE A 174 -12.88 6.59 -7.52
CA PHE A 174 -11.67 6.84 -8.30
C PHE A 174 -11.42 5.73 -9.32
N GLN A 175 -11.07 6.13 -10.55
CA GLN A 175 -10.62 5.22 -11.60
C GLN A 175 -9.30 5.72 -12.20
N GLY A 176 -8.37 4.82 -12.42
CA GLY A 176 -7.10 5.10 -13.10
C GLY A 176 -7.10 4.67 -14.55
N ALA A 177 -6.01 4.93 -15.27
CA ALA A 177 -5.78 4.53 -16.66
C ALA A 177 -5.41 3.05 -16.82
N ASP A 178 -4.92 2.38 -15.76
CA ASP A 178 -4.54 0.97 -15.83
C ASP A 178 -5.73 0.06 -16.11
N ARG A 179 -5.48 -0.98 -16.90
CA ARG A 179 -6.51 -1.92 -17.35
C ARG A 179 -6.05 -3.36 -17.12
N PRO A 180 -6.97 -4.26 -16.78
CA PRO A 180 -6.67 -5.69 -16.75
C PRO A 180 -6.36 -6.21 -18.15
N ALA A 181 -5.50 -7.22 -18.24
CA ALA A 181 -5.17 -7.87 -19.50
C ALA A 181 -6.36 -8.63 -20.14
N LEU A 182 -7.31 -9.07 -19.30
CA LEU A 182 -8.49 -9.80 -19.75
C LEU A 182 -9.76 -9.00 -19.42
N PRO A 183 -10.72 -8.88 -20.35
CA PRO A 183 -11.98 -8.15 -20.11
C PRO A 183 -12.84 -8.74 -18.98
N THR A 184 -12.67 -10.00 -18.65
CA THR A 184 -13.37 -10.70 -17.57
C THR A 184 -12.89 -10.31 -16.18
N VAL A 185 -11.71 -9.71 -16.06
CA VAL A 185 -11.17 -9.23 -14.79
C VAL A 185 -11.75 -7.84 -14.50
N PRO A 186 -12.37 -7.62 -13.31
CA PRO A 186 -12.98 -6.34 -12.99
C PRO A 186 -11.94 -5.21 -12.93
N LEU A 187 -12.35 -4.00 -13.31
CA LEU A 187 -11.54 -2.79 -13.13
C LEU A 187 -11.27 -2.54 -11.65
N PHE A 188 -10.08 -2.07 -11.34
CA PHE A 188 -9.76 -1.63 -9.99
C PHE A 188 -10.38 -0.24 -9.74
N THR A 189 -11.60 -0.23 -9.25
CA THR A 189 -12.31 0.98 -8.82
C THR A 189 -12.65 0.87 -7.34
N ARG A 190 -12.47 1.96 -6.62
CA ARG A 190 -12.85 2.08 -5.20
C ARG A 190 -13.42 3.46 -4.94
N SER A 191 -14.24 3.58 -3.92
CA SER A 191 -14.71 4.85 -3.41
C SER A 191 -14.26 5.06 -1.96
N ILE A 192 -14.27 6.32 -1.56
CA ILE A 192 -14.11 6.76 -0.17
C ILE A 192 -15.32 7.61 0.22
N PRO A 193 -15.71 7.68 1.50
CA PRO A 193 -16.73 8.59 1.96
C PRO A 193 -16.44 10.04 1.57
N LEU A 194 -17.47 10.81 1.21
CA LEU A 194 -17.34 12.22 0.86
C LEU A 194 -16.63 13.02 1.96
N ALA A 195 -16.91 12.73 3.22
CA ALA A 195 -16.23 13.39 4.35
C ALA A 195 -14.70 13.21 4.30
N LYS A 196 -14.20 12.01 3.91
CA LYS A 196 -12.77 11.78 3.72
C LYS A 196 -12.23 12.47 2.46
N ALA A 197 -13.01 12.53 1.40
CA ALA A 197 -12.63 13.23 0.17
C ALA A 197 -12.52 14.76 0.37
N LEU A 198 -13.39 15.33 1.20
CA LEU A 198 -13.38 16.76 1.55
C LEU A 198 -12.38 17.11 2.68
N HIS A 199 -11.73 16.11 3.28
CA HIS A 199 -10.72 16.39 4.31
C HIS A 199 -9.59 17.25 3.72
N PRO A 200 -9.13 18.31 4.43
CA PRO A 200 -8.15 19.26 3.92
C PRO A 200 -6.82 18.63 3.47
N ASP A 201 -6.49 17.46 4.01
CA ASP A 201 -5.23 16.76 3.72
C ASP A 201 -5.38 15.66 2.66
N THR A 202 -6.59 15.41 2.12
CA THR A 202 -6.75 14.50 0.98
C THR A 202 -6.35 15.21 -0.31
N LEU A 203 -5.32 14.68 -0.99
CA LEU A 203 -4.68 15.33 -2.12
C LEU A 203 -4.87 14.59 -3.45
N LEU A 204 -4.84 15.36 -4.51
CA LEU A 204 -4.51 14.94 -5.87
C LEU A 204 -3.04 15.30 -6.09
N ALA A 205 -2.13 14.36 -5.87
CA ALA A 205 -0.70 14.58 -5.93
C ALA A 205 -0.15 14.38 -7.34
N TYR A 206 0.72 15.30 -7.77
CA TYR A 206 1.46 15.26 -9.04
C TYR A 206 2.99 15.24 -8.84
N GLU A 207 3.47 15.39 -7.57
CA GLU A 207 4.89 15.24 -7.23
C GLU A 207 5.07 14.31 -6.02
N MET A 208 6.26 13.71 -5.96
CA MET A 208 6.73 12.87 -4.88
C MET A 208 8.18 13.22 -4.55
N ASN A 209 8.45 13.57 -3.29
CA ASN A 209 9.78 13.97 -2.82
C ASN A 209 10.40 15.13 -3.66
N GLY A 210 9.60 16.14 -4.00
CA GLY A 210 10.03 17.34 -4.74
C GLY A 210 10.33 17.11 -6.22
N ARG A 211 9.91 15.98 -6.79
CA ARG A 211 10.04 15.64 -8.22
C ARG A 211 8.70 15.20 -8.80
N PRO A 212 8.47 15.34 -10.11
CA PRO A 212 7.29 14.75 -10.75
C PRO A 212 7.11 13.28 -10.37
N LEU A 213 5.87 12.83 -10.24
CA LEU A 213 5.57 11.45 -9.91
C LEU A 213 6.26 10.48 -10.90
N PRO A 214 7.01 9.48 -10.43
CA PRO A 214 7.45 8.38 -11.29
C PRO A 214 6.26 7.57 -11.80
N LEU A 215 6.42 6.94 -12.97
CA LEU A 215 5.40 6.10 -13.61
C LEU A 215 4.83 5.05 -12.64
N LEU A 216 5.68 4.28 -11.99
CA LEU A 216 5.25 3.20 -11.09
C LEU A 216 4.56 3.71 -9.81
N HIS A 217 4.74 4.99 -9.48
CA HIS A 217 4.10 5.64 -8.34
C HIS A 217 2.86 6.45 -8.72
N GLY A 218 2.45 6.44 -10.00
CA GLY A 218 1.13 6.91 -10.42
C GLY A 218 1.10 8.17 -11.26
N ALA A 219 2.20 8.50 -12.00
CA ALA A 219 2.24 9.64 -12.92
C ALA A 219 1.07 9.62 -13.92
N PRO A 220 0.55 10.81 -14.35
CA PRO A 220 0.94 12.13 -13.90
C PRO A 220 0.21 12.59 -12.62
N LEU A 221 -0.84 11.87 -12.16
CA LEU A 221 -1.66 12.21 -11.02
C LEU A 221 -2.10 10.98 -10.23
N ARG A 222 -2.10 11.10 -8.91
CA ARG A 222 -2.65 10.10 -7.99
C ARG A 222 -3.43 10.72 -6.83
N VAL A 223 -4.29 9.91 -6.22
CA VAL A 223 -4.92 10.26 -4.95
C VAL A 223 -3.99 9.90 -3.79
N ILE A 224 -3.92 10.77 -2.79
CA ILE A 224 -3.33 10.51 -1.47
C ILE A 224 -4.41 10.73 -0.42
N THR A 225 -4.70 9.71 0.37
CA THR A 225 -5.62 9.73 1.52
C THR A 225 -4.82 9.48 2.80
N PRO A 226 -4.21 10.52 3.39
CA PRO A 226 -3.29 10.34 4.52
C PRO A 226 -3.96 9.62 5.69
N GLY A 227 -3.20 8.74 6.34
CA GLY A 227 -3.70 7.92 7.45
C GLY A 227 -4.51 6.68 7.03
N TRP A 228 -4.88 6.55 5.76
CA TRP A 228 -5.61 5.40 5.22
C TRP A 228 -4.69 4.47 4.44
N MET A 229 -5.12 3.19 4.34
CA MET A 229 -4.39 2.18 3.58
C MET A 229 -4.34 2.52 2.08
N ALA A 230 -3.24 2.14 1.41
CA ALA A 230 -2.87 2.61 0.08
C ALA A 230 -3.82 2.18 -1.07
N GLU A 231 -4.74 1.23 -0.87
CA GLU A 231 -5.77 0.91 -1.87
C GLU A 231 -6.75 2.06 -2.11
N SER A 232 -6.84 3.01 -1.16
CA SER A 232 -7.60 4.26 -1.32
C SER A 232 -6.81 5.34 -2.09
N CYS A 233 -5.50 5.13 -2.30
CA CYS A 233 -4.60 6.07 -2.97
C CYS A 233 -4.44 5.71 -4.46
N ARG A 234 -5.49 5.96 -5.26
CA ARG A 234 -5.54 5.56 -6.67
C ARG A 234 -4.42 6.19 -7.50
N LYS A 235 -3.64 5.36 -8.23
CA LYS A 235 -2.60 5.76 -9.18
C LYS A 235 -3.17 6.00 -10.59
N TRP A 236 -2.42 6.76 -11.43
CA TRP A 236 -2.78 7.04 -12.82
C TRP A 236 -4.21 7.54 -12.97
N LEU A 237 -4.62 8.41 -12.06
CA LEU A 237 -6.00 8.87 -11.92
C LEU A 237 -6.49 9.56 -13.19
N THR A 238 -7.62 9.12 -13.74
CA THR A 238 -8.26 9.72 -14.92
C THR A 238 -9.70 10.12 -14.68
N GLU A 239 -10.32 9.57 -13.62
CA GLU A 239 -11.73 9.83 -13.37
C GLU A 239 -12.05 9.87 -11.88
N ILE A 240 -12.84 10.86 -11.50
CA ILE A 240 -13.51 11.00 -10.21
C ILE A 240 -15.02 11.02 -10.47
N THR A 241 -15.76 10.12 -9.81
CA THR A 241 -17.23 10.08 -9.91
C THR A 241 -17.84 10.23 -8.51
N VAL A 242 -18.63 11.29 -8.30
CA VAL A 242 -19.40 11.45 -7.06
C VAL A 242 -20.65 10.59 -7.14
N ARG A 243 -20.92 9.80 -6.09
CA ARG A 243 -21.96 8.77 -6.02
C ARG A 243 -22.80 8.91 -4.75
N ALA A 244 -24.00 8.32 -4.74
CA ALA A 244 -24.83 8.21 -3.54
C ALA A 244 -24.43 7.02 -2.65
N ASP A 245 -23.75 6.03 -3.21
CA ASP A 245 -23.43 4.74 -2.60
C ASP A 245 -21.98 4.33 -2.87
N GLU A 246 -21.48 3.32 -2.16
CA GLU A 246 -20.19 2.70 -2.44
C GLU A 246 -20.12 2.25 -3.91
N THR A 247 -18.93 2.34 -4.50
CA THR A 247 -18.66 1.83 -5.84
C THR A 247 -19.07 0.35 -5.95
N PRO A 248 -19.92 -0.01 -6.94
CA PRO A 248 -20.18 -1.41 -7.21
C PRO A 248 -18.93 -2.09 -7.77
N GLY A 249 -18.82 -3.39 -7.55
CA GLY A 249 -17.75 -4.20 -8.12
C GLY A 249 -16.85 -4.84 -7.09
N TYR A 250 -16.05 -5.79 -7.59
CA TYR A 250 -15.29 -6.72 -6.76
C TYR A 250 -14.36 -6.03 -5.75
N TYR A 251 -13.60 -5.01 -6.18
CA TYR A 251 -12.58 -4.39 -5.34
C TYR A 251 -13.12 -3.47 -4.23
N MET A 252 -14.41 -3.16 -4.23
CA MET A 252 -15.07 -2.42 -3.15
C MET A 252 -16.00 -3.31 -2.34
N GLN A 253 -16.76 -4.17 -3.01
CA GLN A 253 -17.82 -4.95 -2.36
C GLN A 253 -17.35 -6.28 -1.79
N GLN A 254 -16.23 -6.84 -2.29
CA GLN A 254 -15.74 -8.16 -1.88
C GLN A 254 -14.28 -8.15 -1.42
N ALA A 255 -13.37 -7.56 -2.19
CA ALA A 255 -11.97 -7.43 -1.80
C ALA A 255 -11.76 -6.22 -0.86
N TYR A 256 -10.65 -6.21 -0.14
CA TYR A 256 -10.28 -5.15 0.79
C TYR A 256 -11.35 -4.85 1.84
N ARG A 257 -11.93 -5.92 2.36
CA ARG A 257 -12.83 -5.88 3.51
C ARG A 257 -12.30 -6.82 4.60
N VAL A 258 -12.54 -6.45 5.83
CA VAL A 258 -12.15 -7.23 7.02
C VAL A 258 -13.39 -7.47 7.89
N PRO A 259 -13.42 -8.53 8.68
CA PRO A 259 -14.46 -8.69 9.69
C PRO A 259 -14.45 -7.50 10.66
N GLU A 260 -15.62 -6.94 10.94
CA GLU A 260 -15.80 -5.87 11.93
C GLU A 260 -15.37 -6.31 13.33
N THR A 261 -15.62 -7.57 13.65
CA THR A 261 -15.14 -8.23 14.88
C THR A 261 -14.16 -9.33 14.54
N SER A 262 -13.11 -9.48 15.36
CA SER A 262 -12.10 -10.52 15.15
C SER A 262 -12.71 -11.92 15.06
N ILE A 263 -12.27 -12.70 14.09
CA ILE A 263 -12.69 -14.09 13.87
C ILE A 263 -11.52 -15.06 14.05
N GLN A 264 -11.83 -16.31 14.36
CA GLN A 264 -10.84 -17.37 14.39
C GLN A 264 -10.64 -17.98 12.99
N PRO A 265 -9.41 -18.40 12.64
CA PRO A 265 -9.18 -19.12 11.40
C PRO A 265 -10.08 -20.36 11.29
N GLY A 266 -10.73 -20.54 10.15
CA GLY A 266 -11.62 -21.67 9.90
C GLY A 266 -13.04 -21.55 10.44
N SER A 267 -13.40 -20.49 11.15
CA SER A 267 -14.76 -20.28 11.67
C SER A 267 -15.83 -20.03 10.58
N GLY A 268 -15.40 -19.79 9.34
CA GLY A 268 -16.30 -19.38 8.25
C GLY A 268 -16.71 -17.93 8.34
N LEU A 269 -17.46 -17.44 7.33
CA LEU A 269 -17.94 -16.07 7.26
C LEU A 269 -19.47 -15.90 7.39
N PRO A 270 -20.31 -16.95 7.53
CA PRO A 270 -21.77 -16.76 7.62
C PRO A 270 -22.12 -15.85 8.80
N GLY A 271 -22.90 -14.79 8.52
CA GLY A 271 -23.31 -13.82 9.55
C GLY A 271 -22.24 -12.80 9.97
N THR A 272 -21.03 -12.87 9.42
CA THR A 272 -19.96 -11.91 9.72
C THR A 272 -20.16 -10.63 8.93
N VAL A 273 -20.24 -9.49 9.62
CA VAL A 273 -20.25 -8.17 8.99
C VAL A 273 -18.83 -7.85 8.50
N MET A 274 -18.72 -7.56 7.21
CA MET A 274 -17.45 -7.21 6.55
C MET A 274 -17.42 -5.71 6.29
N VAL A 275 -16.43 -5.01 6.83
CA VAL A 275 -16.23 -3.56 6.65
C VAL A 275 -15.05 -3.27 5.73
N PRO A 276 -15.07 -2.13 5.00
CA PRO A 276 -13.92 -1.74 4.18
C PRO A 276 -12.65 -1.57 5.01
N VAL A 277 -11.52 -1.95 4.42
CA VAL A 277 -10.22 -1.58 4.96
C VAL A 277 -10.03 -0.08 4.75
N GLU A 278 -9.74 0.67 5.79
CA GLU A 278 -9.61 2.13 5.78
C GLU A 278 -8.35 2.59 6.51
N GLN A 279 -8.41 2.78 7.81
CA GLN A 279 -7.32 3.36 8.60
C GLN A 279 -6.15 2.40 8.79
N MET A 280 -4.94 2.95 8.81
CA MET A 280 -3.74 2.22 9.20
C MET A 280 -3.73 2.01 10.72
N PRO A 281 -3.52 0.77 11.20
CA PRO A 281 -3.29 0.54 12.62
C PRO A 281 -1.96 1.13 13.05
N VAL A 282 -1.80 1.37 14.37
CA VAL A 282 -0.50 1.70 14.95
C VAL A 282 0.49 0.57 14.70
N LYS A 283 1.70 0.92 14.28
CA LYS A 283 2.73 -0.06 13.94
C LYS A 283 4.13 0.50 14.12
N SER A 284 5.07 -0.37 14.49
CA SER A 284 6.51 -0.11 14.45
C SER A 284 7.26 -1.25 13.76
N LEU A 285 8.42 -0.92 13.20
CA LEU A 285 9.35 -1.86 12.57
C LEU A 285 10.77 -1.55 13.01
N ILE A 286 11.57 -2.60 13.18
CA ILE A 286 13.02 -2.51 13.40
C ILE A 286 13.70 -2.45 12.03
N ALA A 287 14.46 -1.38 11.76
CA ALA A 287 15.21 -1.20 10.53
C ALA A 287 16.67 -1.67 10.65
N ALA A 288 17.23 -1.54 11.84
CA ALA A 288 18.58 -1.99 12.18
C ALA A 288 18.63 -2.40 13.66
N PRO A 289 19.32 -3.53 14.00
CA PRO A 289 19.93 -4.50 13.09
C PRO A 289 18.88 -5.20 12.21
N THR A 290 19.34 -6.02 11.25
CA THR A 290 18.45 -6.85 10.43
C THR A 290 18.39 -8.29 10.94
N ASP A 291 17.37 -9.03 10.53
CA ASP A 291 17.21 -10.44 10.92
C ASP A 291 18.39 -11.27 10.47
N GLY A 292 18.96 -12.08 11.37
CA GLY A 292 20.14 -12.91 11.12
C GLY A 292 21.48 -12.21 11.31
N ASP A 293 21.53 -10.92 11.63
CA ASP A 293 22.79 -10.19 11.85
C ASP A 293 23.59 -10.80 13.00
N THR A 294 24.94 -10.73 12.85
CA THR A 294 25.89 -11.04 13.94
C THR A 294 26.37 -9.73 14.54
N LEU A 295 26.12 -9.56 15.83
CA LEU A 295 26.45 -8.37 16.61
C LEU A 295 27.60 -8.70 17.59
N ARG A 296 28.37 -7.69 17.95
CA ARG A 296 29.38 -7.83 19.03
C ARG A 296 28.74 -7.57 20.39
N THR A 297 29.31 -8.15 21.44
CA THR A 297 29.00 -7.75 22.82
C THR A 297 29.29 -6.26 23.03
N GLY A 298 28.48 -5.60 23.87
CA GLY A 298 28.58 -4.16 24.15
C GLY A 298 27.34 -3.37 23.72
N PRO A 299 27.47 -2.05 23.52
CA PRO A 299 26.35 -1.20 23.13
C PRO A 299 25.97 -1.41 21.67
N VAL A 300 24.73 -1.80 21.42
CA VAL A 300 24.14 -1.99 20.09
C VAL A 300 23.03 -0.97 19.91
N THR A 301 23.09 -0.17 18.86
CA THR A 301 22.02 0.75 18.50
C THR A 301 20.95 0.03 17.69
N ILE A 302 19.74 -0.03 18.21
CA ILE A 302 18.54 -0.51 17.53
C ILE A 302 17.79 0.71 17.01
N GLN A 303 17.41 0.68 15.74
CA GLN A 303 16.71 1.79 15.07
C GLN A 303 15.49 1.29 14.30
N GLY A 304 14.49 2.15 14.17
CA GLY A 304 13.32 1.82 13.41
C GLY A 304 12.38 2.99 13.17
N VAL A 305 11.20 2.67 12.67
CA VAL A 305 10.12 3.61 12.37
C VAL A 305 8.82 3.15 13.01
N ALA A 306 7.94 4.10 13.31
CA ALA A 306 6.59 3.83 13.80
C ALA A 306 5.59 4.84 13.23
N TRP A 307 4.33 4.43 13.04
CA TRP A 307 3.23 5.26 12.51
C TRP A 307 1.88 4.81 13.06
N ALA A 308 0.85 5.66 12.96
CA ALA A 308 -0.45 5.44 13.60
C ALA A 308 -1.62 6.10 12.85
N GLY A 309 -1.79 5.82 11.54
CA GLY A 309 -3.01 6.16 10.79
C GLY A 309 -3.55 7.60 10.92
N GLY A 310 -2.67 8.60 11.04
CA GLY A 310 -3.06 10.01 11.24
C GLY A 310 -3.15 10.44 12.71
N LEU A 311 -2.80 9.56 13.64
CA LEU A 311 -2.58 9.88 15.04
C LEU A 311 -1.08 9.98 15.34
N ALA A 312 -0.74 10.69 16.41
CA ALA A 312 0.63 10.72 16.90
C ALA A 312 1.05 9.33 17.43
N VAL A 313 2.30 8.95 17.17
CA VAL A 313 2.95 7.84 17.86
C VAL A 313 3.37 8.33 19.25
N ALA A 314 2.68 7.86 20.29
CA ALA A 314 2.95 8.30 21.65
C ALA A 314 4.20 7.64 22.24
N ARG A 315 4.42 6.34 21.93
CA ARG A 315 5.52 5.57 22.52
C ARG A 315 5.94 4.43 21.59
N VAL A 316 7.23 4.13 21.62
CA VAL A 316 7.80 2.88 21.12
C VAL A 316 8.57 2.23 22.24
N GLU A 317 8.43 0.93 22.38
CA GLU A 317 9.14 0.11 23.36
C GLU A 317 9.87 -1.01 22.66
N VAL A 318 11.03 -1.37 23.18
CA VAL A 318 11.91 -2.43 22.66
C VAL A 318 12.11 -3.47 23.74
N SER A 319 12.09 -4.73 23.36
CA SER A 319 12.50 -5.86 24.18
C SER A 319 13.67 -6.58 23.53
N CYS A 320 14.69 -6.94 24.33
CA CYS A 320 15.83 -7.72 23.86
C CYS A 320 15.92 -9.08 24.58
N ASP A 321 14.83 -9.52 25.19
CA ASP A 321 14.71 -10.75 25.97
C ASP A 321 13.45 -11.57 25.61
N ASP A 322 13.06 -11.47 24.32
CA ASP A 322 11.89 -12.16 23.75
C ASP A 322 10.54 -11.74 24.39
N GLY A 323 10.40 -10.44 24.69
CA GLY A 323 9.15 -9.85 25.18
C GLY A 323 8.92 -9.95 26.68
N ARG A 324 9.92 -10.38 27.49
CA ARG A 324 9.80 -10.48 28.94
C ARG A 324 9.86 -9.13 29.62
N THR A 325 10.79 -8.27 29.16
CA THR A 325 10.89 -6.88 29.63
C THR A 325 10.85 -5.92 28.45
N TRP A 326 10.39 -4.69 28.70
CA TRP A 326 10.25 -3.66 27.68
C TRP A 326 10.85 -2.35 28.18
N GLU A 327 11.66 -1.75 27.34
CA GLU A 327 12.30 -0.47 27.61
C GLU A 327 11.86 0.57 26.55
N PRO A 328 11.66 1.85 26.96
CA PRO A 328 11.25 2.89 26.03
C PRO A 328 12.36 3.18 25.02
N ALA A 329 11.99 3.37 23.77
CA ALA A 329 12.84 3.91 22.72
C ALA A 329 12.70 5.44 22.66
N ARG A 330 13.77 6.12 22.31
CA ARG A 330 13.76 7.56 22.06
C ARG A 330 13.19 7.85 20.68
N LEU A 331 12.09 8.60 20.61
CA LEU A 331 11.55 9.11 19.37
C LEU A 331 12.44 10.23 18.82
N LEU A 332 12.64 10.25 17.49
CA LEU A 332 13.57 11.16 16.80
C LEU A 332 12.81 12.08 15.83
N GLY A 333 13.34 13.31 15.68
CA GLY A 333 12.76 14.32 14.78
C GLY A 333 11.44 14.89 15.26
N ASP A 334 10.85 15.77 14.45
CA ASP A 334 9.58 16.40 14.75
C ASP A 334 8.40 15.49 14.43
N GLU A 335 7.30 15.69 15.14
CA GLU A 335 6.06 15.00 14.90
C GLU A 335 5.33 15.61 13.69
N GLN A 336 4.89 14.75 12.78
CA GLN A 336 4.01 15.10 11.67
C GLN A 336 2.86 14.10 11.60
N SER A 337 1.63 14.58 11.51
CA SER A 337 0.40 13.80 11.71
C SER A 337 0.30 12.50 10.89
N TYR A 338 0.86 12.46 9.68
CA TYR A 338 0.71 11.32 8.77
C TYR A 338 2.03 10.63 8.43
N ALA A 339 3.15 11.22 8.87
CA ALA A 339 4.48 10.66 8.64
C ALA A 339 4.82 9.64 9.74
N TRP A 340 5.77 8.78 9.44
CA TRP A 340 6.31 7.97 10.50
C TRP A 340 7.23 8.76 11.45
N ARG A 341 7.37 8.24 12.69
CA ARG A 341 8.40 8.67 13.65
C ARG A 341 9.56 7.71 13.56
N ARG A 342 10.76 8.21 13.38
CA ARG A 342 11.98 7.41 13.60
C ARG A 342 12.19 7.25 15.10
N TRP A 343 12.74 6.13 15.51
CA TRP A 343 13.04 5.85 16.90
C TRP A 343 14.38 5.13 17.02
N GLN A 344 14.97 5.18 18.23
CA GLN A 344 16.26 4.58 18.56
C GLN A 344 16.26 4.10 20.00
N HIS A 345 16.88 2.94 20.22
CA HIS A 345 17.15 2.37 21.53
C HIS A 345 18.59 1.87 21.58
N VAL A 346 19.27 1.95 22.73
CA VAL A 346 20.62 1.39 22.93
C VAL A 346 20.49 0.18 23.82
N TRP A 347 20.74 -0.99 23.24
CA TRP A 347 20.80 -2.25 23.95
C TRP A 347 22.25 -2.60 24.34
N HIS A 348 22.50 -2.97 25.58
CA HIS A 348 23.80 -3.49 26.02
C HIS A 348 23.80 -5.01 25.93
N ALA A 349 24.23 -5.55 24.77
CA ALA A 349 24.33 -6.98 24.52
C ALA A 349 25.47 -7.59 25.38
N LYS A 350 25.14 -8.28 26.45
CA LYS A 350 26.10 -8.80 27.43
C LYS A 350 26.45 -10.27 27.21
N THR A 351 25.49 -11.05 26.74
CA THR A 351 25.61 -12.52 26.68
C THR A 351 25.75 -12.97 25.23
N PRO A 352 26.85 -13.67 24.87
CA PRO A 352 26.97 -14.31 23.56
C PRO A 352 25.89 -15.36 23.32
N GLY A 353 25.44 -15.49 22.07
CA GLY A 353 24.42 -16.45 21.65
C GLY A 353 23.25 -15.81 20.90
N PRO A 354 22.23 -16.59 20.56
CA PRO A 354 21.04 -16.08 19.88
C PRO A 354 20.24 -15.15 20.81
N ALA A 355 19.76 -14.03 20.26
CA ALA A 355 18.90 -13.08 20.95
C ALA A 355 17.75 -12.66 20.07
N ALA A 356 16.55 -12.50 20.66
CA ALA A 356 15.39 -11.96 20.00
C ALA A 356 15.23 -10.49 20.37
N ILE A 357 15.05 -9.64 19.34
CA ILE A 357 14.76 -8.22 19.50
C ILE A 357 13.34 -7.97 18.99
N LEU A 358 12.51 -7.34 19.81
CA LEU A 358 11.12 -7.01 19.49
C LEU A 358 10.89 -5.51 19.64
N CYS A 359 9.93 -4.98 18.86
CA CYS A 359 9.41 -3.64 19.13
C CYS A 359 7.88 -3.60 19.05
N ARG A 360 7.30 -2.65 19.78
CA ARG A 360 5.88 -2.30 19.73
C ARG A 360 5.68 -0.80 19.86
N ALA A 361 4.66 -0.27 19.22
CA ALA A 361 4.26 1.14 19.34
C ALA A 361 2.88 1.28 19.96
N SER A 362 2.63 2.43 20.58
CA SER A 362 1.31 2.90 21.00
C SER A 362 1.04 4.27 20.41
N ASP A 363 -0.22 4.53 20.06
CA ASP A 363 -0.66 5.83 19.57
C ASP A 363 -1.15 6.76 20.71
N ALA A 364 -1.55 7.97 20.35
CA ALA A 364 -2.03 8.99 21.30
C ALA A 364 -3.37 8.65 21.97
N ARG A 365 -4.10 7.65 21.49
CA ARG A 365 -5.34 7.12 22.12
C ARG A 365 -5.06 5.97 23.07
N GLY A 366 -3.81 5.49 23.13
CA GLY A 366 -3.43 4.34 23.93
C GLY A 366 -3.60 3.00 23.21
N GLU A 367 -4.01 3.00 21.93
CA GLU A 367 -3.99 1.79 21.10
C GLU A 367 -2.55 1.30 20.95
N GLN A 368 -2.32 0.02 21.21
CA GLN A 368 -0.99 -0.58 21.17
C GLN A 368 -0.95 -1.75 20.19
N GLN A 369 0.18 -1.94 19.51
CA GLN A 369 0.41 -3.15 18.73
C GLN A 369 0.23 -4.40 19.60
N PRO A 370 -0.60 -5.35 19.16
CA PRO A 370 -0.77 -6.63 19.87
C PRO A 370 0.45 -7.56 19.66
N PRO A 371 0.67 -8.53 20.56
CA PRO A 371 1.71 -9.55 20.34
C PRO A 371 1.54 -10.30 19.02
N THR A 372 0.28 -10.59 18.67
CA THR A 372 -0.10 -11.26 17.42
C THR A 372 -1.21 -10.48 16.75
N SER A 373 -1.07 -10.21 15.46
CA SER A 373 -2.10 -9.52 14.68
C SER A 373 -3.38 -10.33 14.59
N PRO A 374 -4.57 -9.72 14.73
CA PRO A 374 -5.84 -10.39 14.45
C PRO A 374 -5.83 -10.99 13.05
N TRP A 375 -6.28 -12.25 12.94
CA TRP A 375 -6.36 -12.93 11.65
C TRP A 375 -7.61 -12.51 10.88
N ASN A 376 -7.47 -12.37 9.56
CA ASN A 376 -8.61 -12.19 8.65
C ASN A 376 -8.35 -12.89 7.31
N PRO A 377 -9.40 -13.27 6.54
CA PRO A 377 -9.26 -14.05 5.32
C PRO A 377 -8.43 -13.38 4.21
N GLY A 378 -8.40 -12.04 4.19
CA GLY A 378 -7.63 -11.25 3.23
C GLY A 378 -6.16 -11.07 3.62
N GLY A 379 -5.79 -11.42 4.85
CA GLY A 379 -4.45 -11.16 5.39
C GLY A 379 -4.09 -9.68 5.37
N PHE A 380 -5.04 -8.82 5.70
CA PHE A 380 -4.90 -7.37 5.76
C PHE A 380 -4.60 -6.89 7.17
N LEU A 381 -4.09 -5.65 7.28
CA LEU A 381 -3.91 -4.92 8.53
C LEU A 381 -3.00 -5.65 9.55
N TRP A 382 -2.01 -6.41 9.09
CA TRP A 382 -1.08 -7.04 10.02
C TRP A 382 -0.38 -5.98 10.87
N SER A 383 -0.55 -6.08 12.19
CA SER A 383 -0.09 -5.11 13.19
C SER A 383 0.61 -5.77 14.40
N GLY A 384 0.95 -7.06 14.32
CA GLY A 384 1.68 -7.73 15.41
C GLY A 384 3.03 -7.09 15.71
N TRP A 385 3.59 -7.38 16.88
CA TRP A 385 4.94 -6.93 17.25
C TRP A 385 5.93 -7.29 16.15
N ASP A 386 6.84 -6.38 15.83
CA ASP A 386 7.94 -6.71 14.93
C ASP A 386 9.02 -7.47 15.73
N ARG A 387 9.52 -8.56 15.16
CA ARG A 387 10.47 -9.46 15.81
C ARG A 387 11.55 -9.87 14.82
N LEU A 388 12.78 -9.80 15.28
CA LEU A 388 13.93 -10.35 14.57
C LEU A 388 14.83 -11.15 15.53
N THR A 389 15.67 -11.99 14.97
CA THR A 389 16.66 -12.78 15.69
C THR A 389 18.06 -12.38 15.24
N VAL A 390 18.96 -12.18 16.18
CA VAL A 390 20.38 -11.86 15.93
C VAL A 390 21.27 -12.84 16.69
N THR A 391 22.54 -12.91 16.31
CA THR A 391 23.55 -13.64 17.07
C THR A 391 24.53 -12.66 17.71
N VAL A 392 24.67 -12.70 19.02
CA VAL A 392 25.71 -11.93 19.72
C VAL A 392 27.00 -12.74 19.75
N ALA A 393 28.03 -12.23 19.11
CA ALA A 393 29.38 -12.80 19.17
C ALA A 393 30.13 -12.25 20.40
N ALA A 394 31.08 -13.04 20.90
CA ALA A 394 31.92 -12.66 22.03
C ALA A 394 32.83 -11.46 21.70
#